data_0645ae967bbf263495dc2c667e5b7ccd
#
_entry.id   0645ae967bbf263495dc2c667e5b7ccd
#
_cell.length_a   1.000
_cell.length_b   1.000
_cell.length_c   1.000
_cell.angle_alpha   90.00
_cell.angle_beta   90.00
_cell.angle_gamma   90.00
#
_symmetry.space_group_name_H-M   'P 1'
#
loop_
_entity.id
_entity.type
_entity.pdbx_description
1 polymer ?
#
loop_
_entity_poly.entity_id
_entity_poly.type
_entity_poly.pdbx_seq_one_letter_code
_entity_poly.pdbx_strand_id
1 'polypeptide(L)'
;GGCAMILPECRWMWDGIARADSLVLNPHKWLGVAFDCSAYFVRDAEHLVRVMSTRPSYLQTAADAAVTNYRDWGLPLGRRFRALKLW
;
A
#
# COMPACT_ATOMS: atom_id res chain seq x y z
N GLY A 1 7.22 -16.14 4.77
CA GLY A 1 6.60 -14.84 4.61
C GLY A 1 5.55 -14.80 3.52
N GLY A 2 4.73 -13.74 3.50
CA GLY A 2 3.58 -13.64 2.59
C GLY A 2 3.92 -13.77 1.11
N CYS A 3 5.11 -13.36 0.69
CA CYS A 3 5.54 -13.48 -0.70
C CYS A 3 5.73 -14.94 -1.17
N ALA A 4 5.76 -15.90 -0.25
CA ALA A 4 5.84 -17.32 -0.59
C ALA A 4 4.63 -17.81 -1.38
N MET A 5 3.50 -17.10 -1.34
CA MET A 5 2.30 -17.42 -2.12
C MET A 5 2.53 -17.47 -3.65
N ILE A 6 3.65 -16.93 -4.13
CA ILE A 6 4.06 -17.04 -5.54
C ILE A 6 4.23 -18.53 -5.90
N LEU A 7 4.68 -19.35 -4.93
CA LEU A 7 4.83 -20.79 -5.09
C LEU A 7 3.48 -21.48 -4.89
N PRO A 8 3.05 -22.33 -5.84
CA PRO A 8 1.76 -23.02 -5.74
C PRO A 8 1.56 -23.81 -4.45
N GLU A 9 2.62 -24.50 -3.98
CA GLU A 9 2.60 -25.31 -2.75
C GLU A 9 2.44 -24.48 -1.46
N CYS A 10 2.69 -23.15 -1.52
CA CYS A 10 2.55 -22.25 -0.37
C CYS A 10 1.23 -21.46 -0.38
N ARG A 11 0.40 -21.59 -1.40
CA ARG A 11 -0.83 -20.80 -1.54
C ARG A 11 -1.85 -21.05 -0.47
N TRP A 12 -1.86 -22.22 0.15
CA TRP A 12 -2.75 -22.55 1.25
C TRP A 12 -2.65 -21.56 2.43
N MET A 13 -1.50 -20.93 2.62
CA MET A 13 -1.31 -19.89 3.65
C MET A 13 -2.19 -18.66 3.43
N TRP A 14 -2.76 -18.52 2.24
CA TRP A 14 -3.59 -17.40 1.84
C TRP A 14 -5.06 -17.75 1.72
N ASP A 15 -5.46 -18.93 2.19
CA ASP A 15 -6.85 -19.32 2.18
C ASP A 15 -7.67 -18.32 3.00
N GLY A 16 -8.74 -17.81 2.40
CA GLY A 16 -9.58 -16.79 3.01
C GLY A 16 -9.11 -15.35 2.84
N ILE A 17 -7.98 -15.08 2.17
CA ILE A 17 -7.47 -13.71 1.95
C ILE A 17 -8.50 -12.79 1.27
N ALA A 18 -9.38 -13.35 0.45
CA ALA A 18 -10.44 -12.60 -0.22
C ALA A 18 -11.42 -11.92 0.76
N ARG A 19 -11.43 -12.31 2.04
CA ARG A 19 -12.25 -11.71 3.10
C ARG A 19 -11.52 -10.65 3.91
N ALA A 20 -10.22 -10.48 3.71
CA ALA A 20 -9.44 -9.48 4.44
C ALA A 20 -9.80 -8.06 3.99
N ASP A 21 -9.87 -7.12 4.91
CA ASP A 21 -10.09 -5.70 4.59
C ASP A 21 -8.80 -5.01 4.17
N SER A 22 -7.68 -5.47 4.67
CA SER A 22 -6.36 -4.97 4.27
C SER A 22 -5.29 -6.05 4.35
N LEU A 23 -4.19 -5.83 3.62
CA LEU A 23 -3.07 -6.74 3.54
C LEU A 23 -1.77 -5.95 3.45
N VAL A 24 -0.76 -6.38 4.20
CA VAL A 24 0.61 -5.85 4.10
C VAL A 24 1.56 -6.95 3.67
N LEU A 25 2.37 -6.65 2.66
CA LEU A 25 3.50 -7.47 2.25
C LEU A 25 4.79 -6.66 2.38
N ASN A 26 5.87 -7.31 2.79
CA ASN A 26 7.17 -6.67 2.96
C ASN A 26 8.21 -7.27 2.00
N PRO A 27 8.32 -6.78 0.76
CA PRO A 27 9.32 -7.22 -0.20
C PRO A 27 10.76 -7.12 0.32
N HIS A 28 11.04 -6.13 1.20
CA HIS A 28 12.35 -5.98 1.84
C HIS A 28 12.72 -7.11 2.82
N LYS A 29 11.83 -8.10 3.02
CA LYS A 29 12.11 -9.31 3.80
C LYS A 29 12.44 -10.47 2.88
N TRP A 30 11.44 -11.20 2.43
CA TRP A 30 11.62 -12.44 1.68
C TRP A 30 12.09 -12.25 0.23
N LEU A 31 11.69 -11.17 -0.43
CA LEU A 31 12.12 -10.91 -1.80
C LEU A 31 13.50 -10.25 -1.88
N GLY A 32 14.16 -10.01 -0.76
CA GLY A 32 15.51 -9.45 -0.72
C GLY A 32 15.64 -8.03 -1.29
N VAL A 33 14.53 -7.34 -1.43
CA VAL A 33 14.51 -5.95 -1.89
C VAL A 33 15.18 -5.05 -0.84
N ALA A 34 16.00 -4.09 -1.28
CA ALA A 34 16.69 -3.18 -0.39
C ALA A 34 15.70 -2.46 0.54
N PHE A 35 16.04 -2.39 1.83
CA PHE A 35 15.23 -1.73 2.85
C PHE A 35 15.05 -0.25 2.51
N ASP A 36 13.87 0.32 2.60
CA ASP A 36 12.60 -0.27 2.95
C ASP A 36 11.68 -0.38 1.73
N CYS A 37 10.91 -1.44 1.66
CA CYS A 37 9.83 -1.57 0.69
C CYS A 37 8.72 -2.42 1.30
N SER A 38 7.54 -1.83 1.49
CA SER A 38 6.32 -2.51 1.93
C SER A 38 5.20 -2.17 0.96
N ALA A 39 4.40 -3.16 0.60
CA ALA A 39 3.18 -2.98 -0.18
C ALA A 39 1.98 -3.11 0.75
N TYR A 40 1.08 -2.14 0.70
CA TYR A 40 -0.16 -2.12 1.45
C TYR A 40 -1.33 -2.16 0.47
N PHE A 41 -2.19 -3.13 0.64
CA PHE A 41 -3.40 -3.30 -0.14
C PHE A 41 -4.60 -3.07 0.78
N VAL A 42 -5.61 -2.38 0.30
CA VAL A 42 -6.82 -2.08 1.04
C VAL A 42 -8.03 -2.35 0.15
N ARG A 43 -9.08 -2.93 0.73
CA ARG A 43 -10.31 -3.23 0.01
C ARG A 43 -11.09 -1.96 -0.32
N ASP A 44 -11.24 -1.08 0.67
CA ASP A 44 -11.97 0.18 0.57
C ASP A 44 -11.00 1.35 0.65
N ALA A 45 -10.59 1.86 -0.51
CA ALA A 45 -9.67 2.99 -0.62
C ALA A 45 -10.31 4.30 -0.12
N GLU A 46 -11.62 4.49 -0.31
CA GLU A 46 -12.32 5.71 0.12
C GLU A 46 -12.35 5.79 1.64
N HIS A 47 -12.59 4.65 2.32
CA HIS A 47 -12.54 4.58 3.77
C HIS A 47 -11.15 4.93 4.29
N LEU A 48 -10.09 4.39 3.68
CA LEU A 48 -8.71 4.70 4.04
C LEU A 48 -8.42 6.20 3.92
N VAL A 49 -8.76 6.79 2.77
CA VAL A 49 -8.55 8.23 2.52
C VAL A 49 -9.32 9.08 3.52
N ARG A 50 -10.56 8.73 3.82
CA ARG A 50 -11.40 9.46 4.80
C ARG A 50 -10.78 9.48 6.19
N VAL A 51 -10.13 8.39 6.61
CA VAL A 51 -9.48 8.27 7.93
C VAL A 51 -8.12 8.97 7.96
N MET A 52 -7.35 8.86 6.89
CA MET A 52 -5.94 9.29 6.86
C MET A 52 -5.75 10.72 6.36
N SER A 53 -6.69 11.26 5.59
CA SER A 53 -6.55 12.60 5.01
C SER A 53 -6.66 13.70 6.07
N THR A 54 -5.64 14.52 6.17
CA THR A 54 -5.66 15.72 7.01
C THR A 54 -6.11 16.97 6.25
N ARG A 55 -6.03 16.94 4.91
CA ARG A 55 -6.43 18.00 3.96
C ARG A 55 -6.11 19.43 4.41
N PRO A 56 -4.88 19.74 4.79
CA PRO A 56 -4.54 21.11 5.15
C PRO A 56 -4.71 22.03 3.93
N SER A 57 -5.20 23.25 4.18
CA SER A 57 -5.59 24.20 3.11
C SER A 57 -4.46 24.50 2.10
N TYR A 58 -3.22 24.57 2.59
CA TYR A 58 -2.06 24.88 1.75
C TYR A 58 -1.66 23.75 0.77
N LEU A 59 -2.20 22.56 0.96
CA LEU A 59 -1.95 21.40 0.06
C LEU A 59 -3.11 21.11 -0.89
N GLN A 60 -4.21 21.85 -0.80
CA GLN A 60 -5.35 21.66 -1.70
C GLN A 60 -5.08 22.30 -3.05
N THR A 61 -5.36 21.58 -4.12
CA THR A 61 -5.22 22.04 -5.49
C THR A 61 -6.51 21.87 -6.26
N ALA A 62 -6.70 22.64 -7.33
CA ALA A 62 -7.88 22.51 -8.20
C ALA A 62 -7.99 21.12 -8.87
N ALA A 63 -6.88 20.38 -8.95
CA ALA A 63 -6.82 19.05 -9.55
C ALA A 63 -7.13 17.90 -8.56
N ASP A 64 -7.33 18.19 -7.27
CA ASP A 64 -7.49 17.16 -6.23
C ASP A 64 -8.67 16.22 -6.46
N ALA A 65 -9.72 16.70 -7.14
CA ALA A 65 -10.88 15.89 -7.49
C ALA A 65 -10.66 14.99 -8.72
N ALA A 66 -9.65 15.28 -9.54
CA ALA A 66 -9.40 14.61 -10.80
C ALA A 66 -8.26 13.58 -10.76
N VAL A 67 -7.45 13.59 -9.69
CA VAL A 67 -6.27 12.72 -9.57
C VAL A 67 -6.23 12.01 -8.22
N THR A 68 -5.59 10.83 -8.20
CA THR A 68 -5.36 10.09 -6.93
C THR A 68 -4.19 10.74 -6.19
N ASN A 69 -4.47 11.39 -5.06
CA ASN A 69 -3.47 11.98 -4.19
C ASN A 69 -2.98 10.98 -3.15
N TYR A 70 -1.84 10.34 -3.38
CA TYR A 70 -1.27 9.36 -2.45
C TYR A 70 -0.84 9.93 -1.09
N ARG A 71 -0.74 11.26 -0.94
CA ARG A 71 -0.55 11.90 0.37
C ARG A 71 -1.68 11.57 1.35
N ASP A 72 -2.89 11.35 0.83
CA ASP A 72 -4.09 11.06 1.60
C ASP A 72 -4.22 9.56 1.98
N TRP A 73 -3.26 8.73 1.56
CA TRP A 73 -3.27 7.28 1.76
C TRP A 73 -2.44 6.82 2.97
N GLY A 74 -1.94 7.74 3.80
CA GLY A 74 -1.15 7.40 4.98
C GLY A 74 -0.65 8.63 5.72
N LEU A 75 0.04 8.41 6.84
CA LEU A 75 0.54 9.48 7.69
C LEU A 75 1.64 10.33 7.04
N PRO A 76 2.66 9.76 6.34
CA PRO A 76 3.70 10.57 5.73
C PRO A 76 3.18 11.35 4.52
N LEU A 77 3.36 12.67 4.53
CA LEU A 77 3.05 13.51 3.37
C LEU A 77 4.01 13.28 2.21
N GLY A 78 5.32 13.21 2.51
CA GLY A 78 6.35 12.93 1.52
C GLY A 78 6.52 11.43 1.27
N ARG A 79 6.72 11.07 -0.01
CA ARG A 79 6.89 9.68 -0.40
C ARG A 79 8.10 9.49 -1.30
N ARG A 80 8.78 8.34 -1.12
CA ARG A 80 9.76 7.85 -2.07
C ARG A 80 9.11 6.89 -3.05
N PHE A 81 9.57 6.86 -4.29
CA PHE A 81 9.12 5.89 -5.29
C PHE A 81 9.75 4.52 -5.02
N ARG A 82 9.25 3.82 -4.01
CA ARG A 82 9.79 2.52 -3.56
C ARG A 82 9.53 1.39 -4.54
N ALA A 83 8.54 1.52 -5.41
CA ALA A 83 8.22 0.50 -6.41
C ALA A 83 9.41 0.21 -7.34
N LEU A 84 10.27 1.20 -7.60
CA LEU A 84 11.48 1.02 -8.39
C LEU A 84 12.44 -0.02 -7.81
N LYS A 85 12.42 -0.24 -6.50
CA LYS A 85 13.25 -1.25 -5.85
C LYS A 85 12.74 -2.68 -6.09
N LEU A 86 11.45 -2.80 -6.39
CA LEU A 86 10.81 -4.09 -6.65
C LEU A 86 10.92 -4.48 -8.13
N TRP A 87 11.02 -3.47 -9.00
CA TRP A 87 11.22 -3.65 -10.45
C TRP A 87 12.53 -4.36 -10.75
#